data_3e959c301df75c57ff178d6b35fb544d
#
_entry.id   3e959c301df75c57ff178d6b35fb544d
#
_cell.length_a   1.000
_cell.length_b   1.000
_cell.length_c   1.000
_cell.angle_alpha   90.00
_cell.angle_beta   90.00
_cell.angle_gamma   90.00
#
_symmetry.space_group_name_H-M   'P 1'
#
loop_
_entity.id
_entity.type
_entity.pdbx_description
1 polymer ?
#
loop_
_entity_poly.entity_id
_entity_poly.type
_entity_poly.pdbx_seq_one_letter_code
_entity_poly.pdbx_strand_id
1 'polypeptide(L)'
;VTYIEPFVGGGAMLFHMLQSYDNISRVVINDINEELTTCYRTVRDHAGELLERLALIQDEYRALRDEGERKEYFMQKRRLFNEKPLSPVENTSLFIFLNRTCFNGLYRVNKSGAFNVPFGRYAQPTICDRDTIIEDSRLLRKVEIMTGDFEATLKKANGNTLFYFDPPYRPISSTSNFKDYAKEPFDDMSQ
;
A
#
# COMPACT_ATOMS: atom_id res chain seq x y z
N VAL A 1 19.11 17.00 5.12
CA VAL A 1 17.93 17.35 4.30
C VAL A 1 16.70 16.67 4.87
N THR A 2 15.56 17.38 4.89
CA THR A 2 14.24 16.78 5.12
C THR A 2 13.65 16.37 3.76
N TYR A 3 13.22 15.11 3.62
CA TYR A 3 12.52 14.63 2.44
C TYR A 3 11.05 14.44 2.76
N ILE A 4 10.17 14.96 1.91
CA ILE A 4 8.71 14.86 2.09
C ILE A 4 8.06 14.37 0.80
N GLU A 5 7.24 13.31 0.93
CA GLU A 5 6.47 12.71 -0.17
C GLU A 5 4.98 12.70 0.18
N PRO A 6 4.22 13.73 -0.27
CA PRO A 6 2.81 13.91 0.09
C PRO A 6 1.85 12.88 -0.51
N PHE A 7 2.26 12.20 -1.58
CA PHE A 7 1.50 11.18 -2.31
C PHE A 7 2.40 9.95 -2.50
N VAL A 8 2.63 9.19 -1.41
CA VAL A 8 3.66 8.14 -1.42
C VAL A 8 3.30 6.94 -2.31
N GLY A 9 2.01 6.63 -2.46
CA GLY A 9 1.59 5.50 -3.28
C GLY A 9 2.36 4.22 -2.94
N GLY A 10 2.91 3.54 -3.95
CA GLY A 10 3.71 2.32 -3.78
C GLY A 10 5.11 2.52 -3.20
N GLY A 11 5.57 3.74 -2.96
CA GLY A 11 6.83 4.06 -2.28
C GLY A 11 8.10 3.89 -3.11
N ALA A 12 8.00 3.78 -4.43
CA ALA A 12 9.18 3.57 -5.27
C ALA A 12 10.23 4.66 -5.08
N MET A 13 9.82 5.94 -5.04
CA MET A 13 10.72 7.06 -4.82
C MET A 13 11.20 7.09 -3.37
N LEU A 14 10.32 6.86 -2.39
CA LEU A 14 10.68 6.77 -0.97
C LEU A 14 11.84 5.81 -0.74
N PHE A 15 11.71 4.55 -1.17
CA PHE A 15 12.74 3.54 -0.94
C PHE A 15 14.01 3.83 -1.73
N HIS A 16 13.90 4.34 -2.96
CA HIS A 16 15.07 4.82 -3.71
C HIS A 16 15.84 5.91 -2.95
N MET A 17 15.14 6.92 -2.42
CA MET A 17 15.76 8.01 -1.65
C MET A 17 16.42 7.50 -0.36
N LEU A 18 15.74 6.60 0.36
CA LEU A 18 16.26 6.02 1.61
C LEU A 18 17.49 5.14 1.43
N GLN A 19 17.62 4.47 0.27
CA GLN A 19 18.75 3.60 -0.06
C GLN A 19 19.93 4.36 -0.68
N SER A 20 19.65 5.45 -1.41
CA SER A 20 20.67 6.12 -2.23
C SER A 20 21.32 7.34 -1.53
N TYR A 21 20.68 7.91 -0.49
CA TYR A 21 21.14 9.19 0.07
C TYR A 21 21.24 9.18 1.60
N ASP A 22 22.45 9.10 2.12
CA ASP A 22 22.74 9.09 3.57
C ASP A 22 22.51 10.46 4.25
N ASN A 23 22.49 11.55 3.49
CA ASN A 23 22.31 12.91 3.99
C ASN A 23 20.85 13.29 4.29
N ILE A 24 19.91 12.37 4.09
CA ILE A 24 18.50 12.55 4.47
C ILE A 24 18.37 12.24 5.97
N SER A 25 18.18 13.28 6.76
CA SER A 25 18.08 13.19 8.23
C SER A 25 16.66 12.99 8.74
N ARG A 26 15.64 13.38 7.95
CA ARG A 26 14.22 13.25 8.29
C ARG A 26 13.42 12.95 7.05
N VAL A 27 12.46 12.04 7.18
CA VAL A 27 11.55 11.63 6.09
C VAL A 27 10.13 11.71 6.58
N VAL A 28 9.26 12.32 5.79
CA VAL A 28 7.81 12.38 6.02
C VAL A 28 7.11 11.88 4.77
N ILE A 29 6.21 10.91 4.93
CA ILE A 29 5.35 10.43 3.85
C ILE A 29 3.90 10.61 4.22
N ASN A 30 3.06 10.77 3.22
CA ASN A 30 1.62 10.86 3.38
C ASN A 30 0.90 10.17 2.23
N ASP A 31 -0.28 9.68 2.50
CA ASP A 31 -1.26 9.27 1.50
C ASP A 31 -2.67 9.44 2.08
N ILE A 32 -3.63 9.71 1.20
CA ILE A 32 -5.04 9.77 1.59
C ILE A 32 -5.61 8.37 1.86
N ASN A 33 -4.98 7.33 1.29
CA ASN A 33 -5.38 5.94 1.44
C ASN A 33 -4.90 5.38 2.79
N GLU A 34 -5.83 5.25 3.74
CA GLU A 34 -5.58 4.73 5.09
C GLU A 34 -5.06 3.28 5.07
N GLU A 35 -5.54 2.44 4.13
CA GLU A 35 -5.06 1.05 3.99
C GLU A 35 -3.57 1.02 3.68
N LEU A 36 -3.15 1.89 2.79
CA LEU A 36 -1.76 1.99 2.37
C LEU A 36 -0.87 2.50 3.50
N THR A 37 -1.28 3.57 4.19
CA THR A 37 -0.51 4.10 5.33
C THR A 37 -0.49 3.16 6.52
N THR A 38 -1.55 2.37 6.74
CA THR A 38 -1.59 1.28 7.72
C THR A 38 -0.59 0.19 7.33
N CYS A 39 -0.48 -0.16 6.04
CA CYS A 39 0.52 -1.11 5.55
C CYS A 39 1.94 -0.63 5.88
N TYR A 40 2.30 0.61 5.59
CA TYR A 40 3.61 1.19 5.93
C TYR A 40 3.90 1.14 7.44
N ARG A 41 2.92 1.51 8.28
CA ARG A 41 3.08 1.43 9.75
C ARG A 41 3.26 0.00 10.22
N THR A 42 2.49 -0.95 9.70
CA THR A 42 2.59 -2.36 10.08
C THR A 42 3.92 -2.97 9.67
N VAL A 43 4.42 -2.67 8.46
CA VAL A 43 5.76 -3.10 8.01
C VAL A 43 6.83 -2.50 8.92
N ARG A 44 6.72 -1.22 9.32
CA ARG A 44 7.67 -0.57 10.22
C ARG A 44 7.67 -1.18 11.62
N ASP A 45 6.49 -1.36 12.21
CA ASP A 45 6.34 -1.58 13.65
C ASP A 45 6.09 -3.05 14.01
N HIS A 46 5.52 -3.87 13.09
CA HIS A 46 5.06 -5.24 13.33
C HIS A 46 5.56 -6.23 12.26
N ALA A 47 6.75 -6.01 11.69
CA ALA A 47 7.28 -6.85 10.60
C ALA A 47 7.32 -8.35 10.93
N GLY A 48 7.67 -8.72 12.18
CA GLY A 48 7.72 -10.12 12.61
C GLY A 48 6.36 -10.81 12.54
N GLU A 49 5.34 -10.22 13.18
CA GLU A 49 3.96 -10.75 13.18
C GLU A 49 3.38 -10.78 11.75
N LEU A 50 3.66 -9.74 10.96
CA LEU A 50 3.24 -9.67 9.57
C LEU A 50 3.84 -10.81 8.74
N LEU A 51 5.13 -11.10 8.90
CA LEU A 51 5.81 -12.19 8.18
C LEU A 51 5.25 -13.55 8.55
N GLU A 52 4.98 -13.80 9.83
CA GLU A 52 4.34 -15.04 10.27
C GLU A 52 2.96 -15.21 9.60
N ARG A 53 2.16 -14.14 9.59
CA ARG A 53 0.84 -14.17 8.98
C ARG A 53 0.87 -14.37 7.47
N LEU A 54 1.79 -13.68 6.77
CA LEU A 54 1.96 -13.82 5.32
C LEU A 54 2.49 -15.20 4.93
N ALA A 55 3.39 -15.78 5.71
CA ALA A 55 3.88 -17.15 5.49
C ALA A 55 2.74 -18.15 5.55
N LEU A 56 1.89 -18.08 6.59
CA LEU A 56 0.70 -18.94 6.71
C LEU A 56 -0.23 -18.80 5.50
N ILE A 57 -0.56 -17.57 5.11
CA ILE A 57 -1.42 -17.32 3.94
C ILE A 57 -0.78 -17.88 2.65
N GLN A 58 0.52 -17.74 2.49
CA GLN A 58 1.25 -18.26 1.34
C GLN A 58 1.20 -19.80 1.28
N ASP A 59 1.43 -20.46 2.43
CA ASP A 59 1.40 -21.92 2.53
C ASP A 59 -0.01 -22.46 2.28
N GLU A 60 -1.04 -21.85 2.89
CA GLU A 60 -2.45 -22.16 2.62
C GLU A 60 -2.77 -22.03 1.12
N TYR A 61 -2.37 -20.92 0.49
CA TYR A 61 -2.65 -20.66 -0.93
C TYR A 61 -1.92 -21.65 -1.85
N ARG A 62 -0.67 -21.98 -1.56
CA ARG A 62 0.14 -22.93 -2.35
C ARG A 62 -0.30 -24.38 -2.23
N ALA A 63 -0.97 -24.74 -1.13
CA ALA A 63 -1.55 -26.06 -0.93
C ALA A 63 -2.82 -26.30 -1.77
N LEU A 64 -3.42 -25.26 -2.36
CA LEU A 64 -4.62 -25.37 -3.17
C LEU A 64 -4.32 -26.03 -4.52
N ARG A 65 -5.13 -27.01 -4.91
CA ARG A 65 -4.86 -27.93 -6.02
C ARG A 65 -5.05 -27.29 -7.40
N ASP A 66 -6.08 -26.46 -7.53
CA ASP A 66 -6.49 -25.93 -8.83
C ASP A 66 -6.87 -24.43 -8.79
N GLU A 67 -7.19 -23.88 -9.96
CA GLU A 67 -7.58 -22.47 -10.10
C GLU A 67 -8.90 -22.16 -9.38
N GLY A 68 -9.84 -23.12 -9.35
CA GLY A 68 -11.13 -22.95 -8.69
C GLY A 68 -10.99 -22.77 -7.20
N GLU A 69 -10.21 -23.63 -6.53
CA GLU A 69 -9.90 -23.53 -5.10
C GLU A 69 -9.16 -22.22 -4.79
N ARG A 70 -8.18 -21.83 -5.62
CA ARG A 70 -7.47 -20.55 -5.46
C ARG A 70 -8.38 -19.34 -5.60
N LYS A 71 -9.31 -19.38 -6.56
CA LYS A 71 -10.32 -18.32 -6.74
C LYS A 71 -11.24 -18.22 -5.53
N GLU A 72 -11.71 -19.35 -5.01
CA GLU A 72 -12.58 -19.39 -3.83
C GLU A 72 -11.87 -18.80 -2.59
N TYR A 73 -10.64 -19.23 -2.36
CA TYR A 73 -9.79 -18.71 -1.28
C TYR A 73 -9.57 -17.19 -1.42
N PHE A 74 -9.23 -16.70 -2.62
CA PHE A 74 -9.13 -15.27 -2.91
C PHE A 74 -10.43 -14.52 -2.58
N MET A 75 -11.57 -15.06 -3.00
CA MET A 75 -12.88 -14.43 -2.73
C MET A 75 -13.21 -14.40 -1.25
N GLN A 76 -12.84 -15.44 -0.51
CA GLN A 76 -12.99 -15.48 0.96
C GLN A 76 -12.13 -14.41 1.63
N LYS A 77 -10.83 -14.33 1.30
CA LYS A 77 -9.92 -13.32 1.87
C LYS A 77 -10.35 -11.90 1.49
N ARG A 78 -10.87 -11.69 0.26
CA ARG A 78 -11.43 -10.40 -0.16
C ARG A 78 -12.66 -9.99 0.65
N ARG A 79 -13.55 -10.94 0.97
CA ARG A 79 -14.69 -10.68 1.87
C ARG A 79 -14.19 -10.25 3.25
N LEU A 80 -13.30 -11.02 3.86
CA LEU A 80 -12.71 -10.66 5.16
C LEU A 80 -12.07 -9.27 5.15
N PHE A 81 -11.31 -8.93 4.12
CA PHE A 81 -10.71 -7.59 3.99
C PHE A 81 -11.76 -6.47 3.95
N ASN A 82 -12.89 -6.72 3.33
CA ASN A 82 -14.00 -5.76 3.22
C ASN A 82 -14.89 -5.73 4.47
N GLU A 83 -14.86 -6.76 5.32
CA GLU A 83 -15.62 -6.89 6.56
C GLU A 83 -14.79 -6.34 7.74
N LYS A 84 -14.76 -5.01 7.90
CA LYS A 84 -14.01 -4.35 8.98
C LYS A 84 -14.82 -4.24 10.27
N PRO A 85 -14.18 -4.11 11.45
CA PRO A 85 -12.77 -3.78 11.67
C PRO A 85 -11.83 -5.00 11.71
N LEU A 86 -10.58 -4.79 11.28
CA LEU A 86 -9.47 -5.76 11.37
C LEU A 86 -8.32 -5.15 12.20
N SER A 87 -7.50 -6.01 12.82
CA SER A 87 -6.24 -5.56 13.40
C SER A 87 -5.29 -5.06 12.31
N PRO A 88 -4.33 -4.14 12.59
CA PRO A 88 -3.39 -3.64 11.59
C PRO A 88 -2.63 -4.75 10.86
N VAL A 89 -2.20 -5.80 11.58
CA VAL A 89 -1.48 -6.94 11.00
C VAL A 89 -2.37 -7.77 10.08
N GLU A 90 -3.61 -8.06 10.49
CA GLU A 90 -4.57 -8.78 9.64
C GLU A 90 -4.93 -7.98 8.40
N ASN A 91 -5.23 -6.69 8.58
CA ASN A 91 -5.55 -5.79 7.48
C ASN A 91 -4.41 -5.76 6.46
N THR A 92 -3.18 -5.54 6.91
CA THR A 92 -1.99 -5.47 6.06
C THR A 92 -1.69 -6.80 5.37
N SER A 93 -1.83 -7.93 6.09
CA SER A 93 -1.60 -9.24 5.48
C SER A 93 -2.59 -9.55 4.36
N LEU A 94 -3.86 -9.20 4.55
CA LEU A 94 -4.88 -9.34 3.53
C LEU A 94 -4.69 -8.35 2.37
N PHE A 95 -4.30 -7.11 2.66
CA PHE A 95 -3.96 -6.11 1.64
C PHE A 95 -2.84 -6.60 0.72
N ILE A 96 -1.73 -7.08 1.28
CA ILE A 96 -0.59 -7.62 0.52
C ILE A 96 -1.02 -8.87 -0.26
N PHE A 97 -1.73 -9.80 0.37
CA PHE A 97 -2.24 -11.00 -0.29
C PHE A 97 -3.12 -10.64 -1.50
N LEU A 98 -4.08 -9.74 -1.33
CA LEU A 98 -4.98 -9.33 -2.41
C LEU A 98 -4.22 -8.65 -3.54
N ASN A 99 -3.27 -7.77 -3.24
CA ASN A 99 -2.44 -7.11 -4.25
C ASN A 99 -1.59 -8.12 -5.04
N ARG A 100 -1.01 -9.14 -4.37
CA ARG A 100 -0.17 -10.17 -5.00
C ARG A 100 -0.97 -11.21 -5.81
N THR A 101 -2.27 -11.32 -5.59
CA THR A 101 -3.12 -12.36 -6.20
C THR A 101 -4.26 -11.83 -7.07
N CYS A 102 -4.52 -10.54 -7.06
CA CYS A 102 -5.51 -9.91 -7.92
C CYS A 102 -4.99 -9.65 -9.33
N PHE A 103 -5.87 -9.29 -10.24
CA PHE A 103 -5.55 -8.97 -11.63
C PHE A 103 -4.58 -7.79 -11.72
N ASN A 104 -3.40 -8.02 -12.31
CA ASN A 104 -2.31 -7.05 -12.53
C ASN A 104 -1.82 -6.30 -11.25
N GLY A 105 -2.03 -6.85 -10.06
CA GLY A 105 -1.62 -6.19 -8.82
C GLY A 105 -2.30 -4.83 -8.58
N LEU A 106 -3.47 -4.62 -9.15
CA LEU A 106 -4.17 -3.35 -9.04
C LEU A 106 -4.77 -3.16 -7.65
N TYR A 107 -4.82 -1.93 -7.19
CA TYR A 107 -5.66 -1.54 -6.07
C TYR A 107 -6.83 -0.70 -6.57
N ARG A 108 -8.04 -1.13 -6.27
CA ARG A 108 -9.26 -0.41 -6.64
C ARG A 108 -10.37 -0.71 -5.65
N VAL A 109 -11.11 0.32 -5.28
CA VAL A 109 -12.30 0.21 -4.43
C VAL A 109 -13.54 0.68 -5.19
N ASN A 110 -14.69 0.16 -4.79
CA ASN A 110 -15.98 0.64 -5.32
C ASN A 110 -16.43 1.90 -4.54
N LYS A 111 -17.60 2.44 -4.89
CA LYS A 111 -18.17 3.64 -4.24
C LYS A 111 -18.41 3.50 -2.73
N SER A 112 -18.54 2.27 -2.22
CA SER A 112 -18.65 2.00 -0.78
C SER A 112 -17.29 1.82 -0.09
N GLY A 113 -16.17 1.97 -0.82
CA GLY A 113 -14.82 1.79 -0.31
C GLY A 113 -14.38 0.32 -0.22
N ALA A 114 -15.14 -0.63 -0.76
CA ALA A 114 -14.78 -2.04 -0.75
C ALA A 114 -13.85 -2.40 -1.91
N PHE A 115 -12.77 -3.15 -1.63
CA PHE A 115 -11.86 -3.69 -2.64
C PHE A 115 -12.60 -4.59 -3.63
N ASN A 116 -12.47 -4.32 -4.93
CA ASN A 116 -13.28 -4.98 -5.97
C ASN A 116 -12.49 -5.49 -7.19
N VAL A 117 -11.14 -5.55 -7.11
CA VAL A 117 -10.34 -6.08 -8.21
C VAL A 117 -10.58 -7.59 -8.36
N PRO A 118 -10.68 -8.12 -9.60
CA PRO A 118 -10.87 -9.53 -9.85
C PRO A 118 -9.65 -10.38 -9.46
N PHE A 119 -9.86 -11.69 -9.33
CA PHE A 119 -8.79 -12.67 -9.15
C PHE A 119 -7.83 -12.70 -10.35
N GLY A 120 -6.51 -12.71 -10.11
CA GLY A 120 -5.45 -12.61 -11.13
C GLY A 120 -4.99 -13.95 -11.68
N ARG A 121 -5.47 -15.10 -11.17
CA ARG A 121 -5.17 -16.48 -11.62
C ARG A 121 -3.70 -16.90 -11.45
N TYR A 122 -2.92 -16.23 -10.62
CA TYR A 122 -1.54 -16.62 -10.36
C TYR A 122 -1.48 -17.92 -9.57
N ALA A 123 -0.69 -18.91 -10.06
CA ALA A 123 -0.59 -20.21 -9.42
C ALA A 123 0.35 -20.19 -8.20
N GLN A 124 1.48 -19.48 -8.31
CA GLN A 124 2.51 -19.42 -7.26
C GLN A 124 3.06 -17.99 -7.09
N PRO A 125 2.22 -17.04 -6.67
CA PRO A 125 2.69 -15.70 -6.39
C PRO A 125 3.60 -15.69 -5.15
N THR A 126 4.58 -14.78 -5.10
CA THR A 126 5.32 -14.48 -3.88
C THR A 126 4.48 -13.57 -3.00
N ILE A 127 3.80 -14.17 -2.00
CA ILE A 127 2.95 -13.43 -1.05
C ILE A 127 3.79 -12.94 0.12
N CYS A 128 4.64 -13.82 0.69
CA CYS A 128 5.58 -13.49 1.77
C CYS A 128 6.98 -13.26 1.20
N ASP A 129 7.31 -12.01 0.90
CA ASP A 129 8.64 -11.58 0.49
C ASP A 129 9.41 -11.12 1.74
N ARG A 130 10.00 -12.10 2.43
CA ARG A 130 10.65 -11.90 3.74
C ARG A 130 11.76 -10.86 3.69
N ASP A 131 12.65 -10.97 2.71
CA ASP A 131 13.85 -10.14 2.65
C ASP A 131 13.48 -8.68 2.40
N THR A 132 12.57 -8.44 1.46
CA THR A 132 12.03 -7.10 1.18
C THR A 132 11.34 -6.51 2.41
N ILE A 133 10.47 -7.26 3.09
CA ILE A 133 9.76 -6.75 4.27
C ILE A 133 10.72 -6.39 5.41
N ILE A 134 11.77 -7.19 5.64
CA ILE A 134 12.76 -6.91 6.68
C ILE A 134 13.57 -5.65 6.33
N GLU A 135 14.00 -5.51 5.08
CA GLU A 135 14.74 -4.34 4.62
C GLU A 135 13.88 -3.07 4.72
N ASP A 136 12.66 -3.12 4.19
CA ASP A 136 11.72 -2.01 4.24
C ASP A 136 11.41 -1.60 5.69
N SER A 137 11.22 -2.57 6.59
CA SER A 137 11.02 -2.30 8.01
C SER A 137 12.17 -1.49 8.63
N ARG A 138 13.41 -1.82 8.26
CA ARG A 138 14.60 -1.09 8.74
C ARG A 138 14.64 0.35 8.21
N LEU A 139 14.36 0.52 6.91
CA LEU A 139 14.35 1.83 6.26
C LEU A 139 13.24 2.72 6.81
N LEU A 140 12.07 2.15 7.06
CA LEU A 140 10.91 2.88 7.56
C LEU A 140 11.03 3.37 9.01
N ARG A 141 11.98 2.88 9.80
CA ARG A 141 12.16 3.29 11.21
C ARG A 141 12.36 4.80 11.39
N LYS A 142 12.95 5.47 10.42
CA LYS A 142 13.18 6.93 10.43
C LYS A 142 12.09 7.74 9.73
N VAL A 143 11.01 7.09 9.29
CA VAL A 143 9.95 7.71 8.48
C VAL A 143 8.76 8.08 9.35
N GLU A 144 8.36 9.34 9.31
CA GLU A 144 7.08 9.82 9.83
C GLU A 144 5.98 9.52 8.80
N ILE A 145 4.97 8.72 9.18
CA ILE A 145 3.90 8.29 8.29
C ILE A 145 2.62 9.02 8.66
N MET A 146 2.13 9.84 7.75
CA MET A 146 0.88 10.59 7.88
C MET A 146 -0.23 9.93 7.07
N THR A 147 -1.49 10.25 7.37
CA THR A 147 -2.68 9.85 6.60
C THR A 147 -3.58 11.06 6.46
N GLY A 148 -4.08 11.30 5.25
CA GLY A 148 -5.05 12.34 4.99
C GLY A 148 -4.58 13.35 3.94
N ASP A 149 -5.07 14.57 4.06
CA ASP A 149 -4.79 15.63 3.11
C ASP A 149 -3.30 15.95 3.02
N PHE A 150 -2.80 16.08 1.80
CA PHE A 150 -1.39 16.38 1.51
C PHE A 150 -0.94 17.73 2.07
N GLU A 151 -1.84 18.72 2.18
CA GLU A 151 -1.50 20.05 2.72
C GLU A 151 -0.95 19.97 4.15
N ALA A 152 -1.35 18.97 4.93
CA ALA A 152 -0.83 18.76 6.27
C ALA A 152 0.69 18.53 6.29
N THR A 153 1.26 18.02 5.18
CA THR A 153 2.71 17.79 5.04
C THR A 153 3.50 19.10 4.93
N LEU A 154 2.89 20.17 4.43
CA LEU A 154 3.54 21.48 4.29
C LEU A 154 4.01 22.02 5.66
N LYS A 155 3.26 21.73 6.73
CA LYS A 155 3.62 22.11 8.11
C LYS A 155 4.85 21.38 8.65
N LYS A 156 5.31 20.34 7.95
CA LYS A 156 6.52 19.57 8.31
C LYS A 156 7.77 20.08 7.64
N ALA A 157 7.64 21.03 6.69
CA ALA A 157 8.76 21.63 5.98
C ALA A 157 9.63 22.50 6.91
N ASN A 158 10.89 22.60 6.54
CA ASN A 158 11.87 23.52 7.11
C ASN A 158 12.71 24.15 5.98
N GLY A 159 13.67 25.01 6.32
CA GLY A 159 14.50 25.71 5.32
C GLY A 159 15.36 24.81 4.42
N ASN A 160 15.43 23.50 4.68
CA ASN A 160 16.21 22.52 3.90
C ASN A 160 15.36 21.28 3.61
N THR A 161 14.25 21.49 2.87
CA THR A 161 13.28 20.44 2.55
C THR A 161 13.22 20.21 1.04
N LEU A 162 13.27 18.92 0.64
CA LEU A 162 12.98 18.45 -0.68
C LEU A 162 11.57 17.81 -0.66
N PHE A 163 10.66 18.33 -1.49
CA PHE A 163 9.37 17.72 -1.75
C PHE A 163 9.41 16.92 -3.06
N TYR A 164 8.84 15.73 -3.05
CA TYR A 164 8.51 14.98 -4.24
C TYR A 164 6.99 14.85 -4.37
N PHE A 165 6.42 15.49 -5.38
CA PHE A 165 4.98 15.46 -5.66
C PHE A 165 4.70 14.54 -6.86
N ASP A 166 3.91 13.50 -6.62
CA ASP A 166 3.38 12.61 -7.66
C ASP A 166 1.87 12.42 -7.45
N PRO A 167 1.07 13.49 -7.64
CA PRO A 167 -0.37 13.43 -7.41
C PRO A 167 -1.06 12.53 -8.43
N PRO A 168 -2.28 12.02 -8.15
CA PRO A 168 -3.08 11.28 -9.10
C PRO A 168 -3.29 12.07 -10.40
N TYR A 169 -3.02 11.43 -11.54
CA TYR A 169 -3.13 12.08 -12.84
C TYR A 169 -4.59 12.27 -13.26
N ARG A 170 -4.86 13.39 -13.94
CA ARG A 170 -6.16 13.64 -14.54
C ARG A 170 -6.38 12.64 -15.69
N PRO A 171 -7.55 11.97 -15.75
CA PRO A 171 -7.86 11.08 -16.88
C PRO A 171 -7.88 11.87 -18.19
N ILE A 172 -7.07 11.47 -19.16
CA ILE A 172 -7.00 12.10 -20.49
C ILE A 172 -8.23 11.75 -21.34
N SER A 173 -8.97 10.69 -20.96
CA SER A 173 -10.20 10.26 -21.65
C SER A 173 -11.24 9.74 -20.66
N SER A 174 -12.51 9.77 -21.07
CA SER A 174 -13.64 9.24 -20.27
C SER A 174 -13.55 7.74 -19.95
N THR A 175 -12.65 7.02 -20.62
CA THR A 175 -12.40 5.57 -20.41
C THR A 175 -11.21 5.28 -19.51
N SER A 176 -10.34 6.26 -19.20
CA SER A 176 -9.19 6.13 -18.30
C SER A 176 -9.52 6.68 -16.92
N ASN A 177 -10.46 6.07 -16.22
CA ASN A 177 -10.81 6.47 -14.86
C ASN A 177 -9.85 5.86 -13.82
N PHE A 178 -8.79 6.57 -13.46
CA PHE A 178 -7.97 6.30 -12.26
C PHE A 178 -8.59 6.89 -10.96
N LYS A 179 -9.86 7.32 -10.98
CA LYS A 179 -10.56 7.94 -9.85
C LYS A 179 -10.86 6.99 -8.69
N ASP A 180 -10.59 5.70 -8.83
CA ASP A 180 -10.98 4.67 -7.87
C ASP A 180 -9.93 4.40 -6.77
N TYR A 181 -8.92 5.29 -6.62
CA TYR A 181 -7.86 5.14 -5.60
C TYR A 181 -8.25 5.70 -4.23
N ALA A 182 -9.21 6.62 -4.18
CA ALA A 182 -9.70 7.22 -2.94
C ALA A 182 -11.22 7.32 -2.94
N LYS A 183 -11.83 7.41 -1.75
CA LYS A 183 -13.27 7.59 -1.57
C LYS A 183 -13.78 8.94 -2.13
N GLU A 184 -12.90 9.93 -2.21
CA GLU A 184 -13.22 11.26 -2.77
C GLU A 184 -12.39 11.50 -4.03
N PRO A 185 -13.00 12.05 -5.10
CA PRO A 185 -12.28 12.34 -6.33
C PRO A 185 -11.34 13.53 -6.12
N PHE A 186 -10.10 13.39 -6.57
CA PHE A 186 -9.18 14.50 -6.76
C PHE A 186 -9.65 15.30 -7.97
N ASP A 187 -10.29 16.44 -7.75
CA ASP A 187 -10.91 17.28 -8.79
C ASP A 187 -10.06 18.50 -9.18
N ASP A 188 -10.58 19.31 -10.09
CA ASP A 188 -9.90 20.49 -10.62
C ASP A 188 -9.61 21.57 -9.56
N MET A 189 -10.32 21.54 -8.42
CA MET A 189 -10.10 22.47 -7.31
C MET A 189 -9.04 21.96 -6.31
N SER A 190 -8.70 20.66 -6.37
CA SER A 190 -7.71 20.01 -5.49
C SER A 190 -6.30 20.02 -6.10
N GLN A 191 -6.12 20.44 -7.36
CA GLN A 191 -4.84 20.62 -8.03
C GLN A 191 -4.30 22.03 -7.85
#